data_e2952f0f87740c13d10f76de6a11e681
#
_entry.id   e2952f0f87740c13d10f76de6a11e681
#
_cell.length_a   1.000
_cell.length_b   1.000
_cell.length_c   1.000
_cell.angle_alpha   90.00
_cell.angle_beta   90.00
_cell.angle_gamma   90.00
#
_symmetry.space_group_name_H-M   'P 1'
#
loop_
_entity.id
_entity.type
_entity.pdbx_description
1 polymer ?
#
loop_
_entity_poly.entity_id
_entity_poly.type
_entity_poly.pdbx_seq_one_letter_code
_entity_poly.pdbx_strand_id
1 'polypeptide(L)'
;MELKALDIINKFEALNKLADKETDLSTAIIIAKNLKELSTYKEIITKKRDIIIIKYAERNDDDVVVRDENGNVKITDVDGFNKDISEILDTIIEVNLLLLPKDKMMDMKISAKDILPLTDILDGEL
;
A
#
# COMPACT_ATOMS: atom_id res chain seq x y z
N MET A 1 -2.39 10.51 -12.40
CA MET A 1 -1.36 9.43 -12.47
C MET A 1 -2.05 8.08 -12.32
N GLU A 2 -1.73 7.15 -13.18
CA GLU A 2 -2.25 5.79 -13.09
C GLU A 2 -1.29 4.89 -12.33
N LEU A 3 -1.79 4.19 -11.31
CA LEU A 3 -0.98 3.29 -10.50
C LEU A 3 -1.68 1.93 -10.37
N LYS A 4 -0.89 0.87 -10.28
CA LYS A 4 -1.40 -0.42 -9.85
C LYS A 4 -1.76 -0.37 -8.37
N ALA A 5 -2.75 -1.16 -7.96
CA ALA A 5 -3.12 -1.26 -6.55
C ALA A 5 -1.92 -1.59 -5.65
N LEU A 6 -1.01 -2.46 -6.10
CA LEU A 6 0.22 -2.77 -5.36
C LEU A 6 1.08 -1.52 -5.14
N ASP A 7 1.22 -0.68 -6.16
CA ASP A 7 2.01 0.56 -6.06
C ASP A 7 1.38 1.55 -5.08
N ILE A 8 0.05 1.59 -5.02
CA ILE A 8 -0.67 2.42 -4.05
C ILE A 8 -0.34 1.99 -2.62
N ILE A 9 -0.36 0.68 -2.35
CA ILE A 9 -0.01 0.14 -1.03
C ILE A 9 1.44 0.49 -0.68
N ASN A 10 2.36 0.28 -1.60
CA ASN A 10 3.79 0.53 -1.37
C ASN A 10 4.07 2.02 -1.14
N LYS A 11 3.44 2.91 -1.92
CA LYS A 11 3.58 4.36 -1.74
C LYS A 11 2.98 4.82 -0.41
N PHE A 12 1.82 4.27 -0.04
CA PHE A 12 1.20 4.59 1.24
C PHE A 12 2.12 4.24 2.41
N GLU A 13 2.69 3.05 2.41
CA GLU A 13 3.60 2.60 3.47
C GLU A 13 4.84 3.49 3.55
N ALA A 14 5.43 3.83 2.40
CA ALA A 14 6.59 4.71 2.33
C ALA A 14 6.27 6.12 2.86
N LEU A 15 5.14 6.70 2.44
CA LEU A 15 4.71 8.02 2.92
C LEU A 15 4.38 8.01 4.41
N ASN A 16 3.79 6.93 4.90
CA ASN A 16 3.46 6.80 6.32
C ASN A 16 4.71 6.82 7.20
N LYS A 17 5.82 6.25 6.73
CA LYS A 17 7.10 6.34 7.43
C LYS A 17 7.64 7.78 7.46
N LEU A 18 7.37 8.57 6.42
CA LEU A 18 7.77 9.97 6.37
C LEU A 18 6.92 10.87 7.27
N ALA A 19 5.70 10.47 7.58
CA ALA A 19 4.76 11.28 8.35
C ALA A 19 5.27 11.66 9.74
N ASP A 20 6.14 10.82 10.32
CA ASP A 20 6.72 11.04 11.65
C ASP A 20 8.05 11.81 11.61
N LYS A 21 8.57 12.13 10.43
CA LYS A 21 9.84 12.84 10.31
C LYS A 21 9.63 14.34 10.37
N GLU A 22 10.59 15.03 10.98
CA GLU A 22 10.58 16.48 11.04
C GLU A 22 10.82 17.10 9.65
N THR A 23 9.98 18.06 9.29
CA THR A 23 10.10 18.82 8.05
C THR A 23 9.34 20.13 8.18
N ASP A 24 9.43 21.00 7.19
CA ASP A 24 8.67 22.23 7.16
C ASP A 24 7.17 21.97 6.94
N LEU A 25 6.35 22.95 7.27
CA LEU A 25 4.89 22.81 7.20
C LEU A 25 4.40 22.50 5.79
N SER A 26 4.95 23.17 4.77
CA SER A 26 4.52 22.94 3.38
C SER A 26 4.75 21.49 2.95
N THR A 27 5.90 20.94 3.27
CA THR A 27 6.23 19.54 2.95
C THR A 27 5.34 18.58 3.74
N ALA A 28 5.11 18.85 5.02
CA ALA A 28 4.23 18.05 5.86
C ALA A 28 2.81 18.01 5.29
N ILE A 29 2.30 19.11 4.79
CA ILE A 29 0.97 19.19 4.16
C ILE A 29 0.92 18.34 2.88
N ILE A 30 1.95 18.37 2.05
CA ILE A 30 2.03 17.56 0.83
C ILE A 30 1.98 16.07 1.19
N ILE A 31 2.78 15.65 2.16
CA ILE A 31 2.79 14.26 2.63
C ILE A 31 1.40 13.87 3.15
N ALA A 32 0.78 14.71 3.97
CA ALA A 32 -0.54 14.46 4.53
C ALA A 32 -1.63 14.34 3.45
N LYS A 33 -1.61 15.22 2.45
CA LYS A 33 -2.57 15.17 1.34
C LYS A 33 -2.40 13.91 0.51
N ASN A 34 -1.16 13.51 0.22
CA ASN A 34 -0.89 12.27 -0.51
C ASN A 34 -1.32 11.04 0.29
N LEU A 35 -1.08 11.02 1.59
CA LEU A 35 -1.55 9.93 2.46
C LEU A 35 -3.07 9.83 2.44
N LYS A 36 -3.76 10.96 2.52
CA LYS A 36 -5.23 11.00 2.48
C LYS A 36 -5.77 10.45 1.16
N GLU A 37 -5.17 10.86 0.05
CA GLU A 37 -5.57 10.38 -1.28
C GLU A 37 -5.40 8.86 -1.38
N LEU A 38 -4.24 8.35 -1.00
CA LEU A 38 -3.93 6.92 -1.10
C LEU A 38 -4.69 6.07 -0.08
N SER A 39 -5.00 6.61 1.11
CA SER A 39 -5.66 5.84 2.16
C SER A 39 -7.04 5.36 1.76
N THR A 40 -7.78 6.16 1.02
CA THR A 40 -9.11 5.78 0.51
C THR A 40 -9.04 4.54 -0.37
N TYR A 41 -8.09 4.53 -1.30
CA TYR A 41 -7.90 3.38 -2.21
C TYR A 41 -7.30 2.19 -1.48
N LYS A 42 -6.35 2.41 -0.58
CA LYS A 42 -5.77 1.34 0.24
C LYS A 42 -6.84 0.62 1.05
N GLU A 43 -7.78 1.36 1.64
CA GLU A 43 -8.88 0.79 2.39
C GLU A 43 -9.76 -0.11 1.52
N ILE A 44 -10.11 0.33 0.31
CA ILE A 44 -10.91 -0.44 -0.63
C ILE A 44 -10.14 -1.71 -1.06
N ILE A 45 -8.87 -1.57 -1.40
CA ILE A 45 -8.00 -2.70 -1.79
C ILE A 45 -7.94 -3.73 -0.66
N THR A 46 -7.74 -3.28 0.57
CA THR A 46 -7.65 -4.15 1.75
C THR A 46 -8.97 -4.92 1.96
N LYS A 47 -10.11 -4.25 1.84
CA LYS A 47 -11.42 -4.90 1.96
C LYS A 47 -11.63 -5.97 0.90
N LYS A 48 -11.24 -5.69 -0.34
CA LYS A 48 -11.35 -6.68 -1.44
C LYS A 48 -10.43 -7.88 -1.20
N ARG A 49 -9.22 -7.62 -0.73
CA ARG A 49 -8.27 -8.68 -0.35
C ARG A 49 -8.85 -9.56 0.76
N ASP A 50 -9.43 -8.95 1.78
CA ASP A 50 -10.01 -9.68 2.91
C ASP A 50 -11.17 -10.58 2.46
N ILE A 51 -11.99 -10.13 1.52
CA ILE A 51 -13.06 -10.94 0.93
C ILE A 51 -12.48 -12.18 0.26
N ILE A 52 -11.37 -12.03 -0.47
CA ILE A 52 -10.70 -13.15 -1.14
C ILE A 52 -10.11 -14.12 -0.11
N ILE A 53 -9.47 -13.61 0.95
CA ILE A 53 -8.93 -14.44 2.03
C ILE A 53 -10.04 -15.30 2.63
N ILE A 54 -11.20 -14.71 2.93
CA ILE A 54 -12.34 -15.43 3.49
C ILE A 54 -12.88 -16.46 2.49
N LYS A 55 -12.96 -16.12 1.21
CA LYS A 55 -13.43 -17.03 0.14
C LYS A 55 -12.62 -18.31 0.08
N TYR A 56 -11.29 -18.21 0.24
CA TYR A 56 -10.37 -19.35 0.15
C TYR A 56 -9.94 -19.89 1.50
N ALA A 57 -10.50 -19.40 2.58
CA ALA A 57 -10.15 -19.85 3.93
C ALA A 57 -10.61 -21.31 4.13
N GLU A 58 -9.72 -22.13 4.67
CA GLU A 58 -10.07 -23.48 5.11
C GLU A 58 -11.00 -23.40 6.32
N ARG A 59 -12.06 -24.19 6.34
CA ARG A 59 -13.01 -24.26 7.45
C ARG A 59 -13.07 -25.68 7.98
N ASN A 60 -13.25 -25.80 9.30
CA ASN A 60 -13.45 -27.08 9.97
C ASN A 60 -14.93 -27.52 9.85
N ASP A 61 -15.28 -28.66 10.46
CA ASP A 61 -16.64 -29.21 10.43
C ASP A 61 -17.68 -28.30 11.08
N ASP A 62 -17.26 -27.40 11.98
CA ASP A 62 -18.12 -26.40 12.64
C ASP A 62 -18.21 -25.09 11.87
N ASP A 63 -17.71 -25.05 10.61
CA ASP A 63 -17.66 -23.87 9.75
C ASP A 63 -16.84 -22.71 10.33
N VAL A 64 -15.81 -23.04 11.10
CA VAL A 64 -14.89 -22.07 11.68
C VAL A 64 -13.60 -22.02 10.86
N VAL A 65 -13.11 -20.80 10.57
CA VAL A 65 -11.86 -20.59 9.83
C VAL A 65 -10.69 -21.21 10.59
N VAL A 66 -9.91 -22.04 9.88
CA VAL A 66 -8.72 -22.69 10.44
C VAL A 66 -7.52 -21.76 10.30
N ARG A 67 -6.73 -21.64 11.39
CA ARG A 67 -5.51 -20.83 11.42
C ARG A 67 -4.31 -21.71 11.68
N ASP A 68 -3.15 -21.29 11.16
CA ASP A 68 -1.88 -21.98 11.43
C ASP A 68 -1.29 -21.58 12.80
N GLU A 69 -0.09 -22.08 13.09
CA GLU A 69 0.60 -21.83 14.38
C GLU A 69 0.87 -20.34 14.61
N ASN A 70 1.02 -19.55 13.55
CA ASN A 70 1.29 -18.12 13.60
C ASN A 70 0.02 -17.27 13.61
N GLY A 71 -1.15 -17.89 13.66
CA GLY A 71 -2.44 -17.19 13.64
C GLY A 71 -2.91 -16.78 12.24
N ASN A 72 -2.19 -17.17 11.19
CA ASN A 72 -2.59 -16.87 9.81
C ASN A 72 -3.67 -17.82 9.32
N VAL A 73 -4.59 -17.31 8.52
CA VAL A 73 -5.64 -18.12 7.91
C VAL A 73 -5.03 -19.13 6.95
N LYS A 74 -5.41 -20.41 7.09
CA LYS A 74 -5.02 -21.44 6.12
C LYS A 74 -5.84 -21.29 4.86
N ILE A 75 -5.18 -21.33 3.71
CA ILE A 75 -5.78 -21.12 2.40
C ILE A 75 -5.93 -22.46 1.67
N THR A 76 -7.14 -22.70 1.16
CA THR A 76 -7.40 -23.78 0.20
C THR A 76 -7.20 -23.24 -1.21
N ASP A 77 -6.96 -24.12 -2.19
CA ASP A 77 -6.76 -23.73 -3.60
C ASP A 77 -5.81 -22.52 -3.73
N VAL A 78 -4.54 -22.75 -3.39
CA VAL A 78 -3.51 -21.69 -3.40
C VAL A 78 -3.39 -21.02 -4.76
N ASP A 79 -3.51 -21.78 -5.86
CA ASP A 79 -3.41 -21.22 -7.21
C ASP A 79 -4.55 -20.26 -7.52
N GLY A 80 -5.78 -20.62 -7.16
CA GLY A 80 -6.95 -19.74 -7.33
C GLY A 80 -6.84 -18.49 -6.46
N PHE A 81 -6.40 -18.66 -5.22
CA PHE A 81 -6.16 -17.56 -4.30
C PHE A 81 -5.13 -16.56 -4.88
N ASN A 82 -3.97 -17.06 -5.31
CA ASN A 82 -2.92 -16.22 -5.85
C ASN A 82 -3.37 -15.50 -7.12
N LYS A 83 -4.15 -16.15 -7.98
CA LYS A 83 -4.72 -15.53 -9.18
C LYS A 83 -5.64 -14.37 -8.82
N ASP A 84 -6.56 -14.57 -7.88
CA ASP A 84 -7.53 -13.55 -7.48
C ASP A 84 -6.83 -12.35 -6.80
N ILE A 85 -5.83 -12.61 -5.95
CA ILE A 85 -5.04 -11.56 -5.32
C ILE A 85 -4.25 -10.77 -6.38
N SER A 86 -3.61 -11.46 -7.34
CA SER A 86 -2.86 -10.79 -8.41
C SER A 86 -3.74 -9.89 -9.26
N GLU A 87 -4.97 -10.29 -9.55
CA GLU A 87 -5.93 -9.48 -10.30
C GLU A 87 -6.24 -8.17 -9.57
N ILE A 88 -6.37 -8.21 -8.24
CA ILE A 88 -6.56 -6.99 -7.43
C ILE A 88 -5.30 -6.12 -7.49
N LEU A 89 -4.13 -6.70 -7.23
CA LEU A 89 -2.88 -5.95 -7.15
C LEU A 89 -2.47 -5.32 -8.47
N ASP A 90 -2.88 -5.91 -9.60
CA ASP A 90 -2.59 -5.40 -10.94
C ASP A 90 -3.64 -4.42 -11.45
N THR A 91 -4.73 -4.19 -10.72
CA THR A 91 -5.77 -3.24 -11.11
C THR A 91 -5.20 -1.82 -11.17
N ILE A 92 -5.45 -1.13 -12.28
CA ILE A 92 -4.99 0.24 -12.51
C ILE A 92 -6.00 1.22 -11.92
N ILE A 93 -5.50 2.17 -11.13
CA ILE A 93 -6.33 3.17 -10.45
C ILE A 93 -5.76 4.56 -10.75
N GLU A 94 -6.64 5.47 -11.13
CA GLU A 94 -6.26 6.88 -11.30
C GLU A 94 -6.21 7.57 -9.95
N VAL A 95 -5.08 8.20 -9.62
CA VAL A 95 -4.87 8.92 -8.37
C VAL A 95 -4.32 10.31 -8.61
N ASN A 96 -4.60 11.24 -7.71
CA ASN A 96 -4.13 12.62 -7.75
C ASN A 96 -3.09 12.84 -6.64
N LEU A 97 -1.83 12.66 -6.99
CA LEU A 97 -0.73 12.86 -6.05
C LEU A 97 -0.01 14.18 -6.32
N LEU A 98 0.41 14.84 -5.25
CA LEU A 98 1.24 16.03 -5.31
C LEU A 98 2.71 15.60 -5.34
N LEU A 99 3.53 16.35 -6.10
CA LEU A 99 4.96 16.09 -6.14
C LEU A 99 5.61 16.42 -4.80
N LEU A 100 6.51 15.56 -4.34
CA LEU A 100 7.30 15.78 -3.13
C LEU A 100 8.53 16.61 -3.46
N PRO A 101 8.86 17.65 -2.66
CA PRO A 101 10.07 18.44 -2.89
C PRO A 101 11.32 17.58 -2.66
N LYS A 102 12.08 17.33 -3.72
CA LYS A 102 13.28 16.47 -3.67
C LYS A 102 14.27 16.93 -2.62
N ASP A 103 14.55 18.25 -2.55
CA ASP A 103 15.51 18.80 -1.59
C ASP A 103 15.11 18.49 -0.14
N LYS A 104 13.82 18.58 0.16
CA LYS A 104 13.30 18.29 1.49
C LYS A 104 13.37 16.81 1.82
N MET A 105 13.12 15.97 0.82
CA MET A 105 13.25 14.51 0.98
C MET A 105 14.71 14.13 1.29
N MET A 106 15.67 14.76 0.61
CA MET A 106 17.10 14.51 0.85
C MET A 106 17.50 14.88 2.28
N ASP A 107 16.92 15.94 2.85
CA ASP A 107 17.21 16.38 4.22
C ASP A 107 16.65 15.45 5.30
N MET A 108 15.70 14.59 4.96
CA MET A 108 15.02 13.72 5.92
C MET A 108 15.79 12.44 6.28
N LYS A 109 16.93 12.18 5.68
CA LYS A 109 17.72 10.96 5.90
C LYS A 109 16.89 9.68 5.71
N ILE A 110 16.28 9.55 4.54
CA ILE A 110 15.44 8.43 4.17
C ILE A 110 16.30 7.31 3.61
N SER A 111 16.04 6.05 3.98
CA SER A 111 16.74 4.91 3.41
C SER A 111 16.39 4.74 1.92
N ALA A 112 17.30 4.14 1.15
CA ALA A 112 17.06 3.86 -0.27
C ALA A 112 15.81 3.00 -0.47
N LYS A 113 15.58 2.04 0.41
CA LYS A 113 14.40 1.17 0.37
C LYS A 113 13.10 1.96 0.54
N ASP A 114 13.08 2.94 1.44
CA ASP A 114 11.90 3.71 1.74
C ASP A 114 11.60 4.78 0.69
N ILE A 115 12.64 5.33 0.03
CA ILE A 115 12.44 6.33 -1.02
C ILE A 115 12.06 5.72 -2.37
N LEU A 116 12.46 4.48 -2.63
CA LEU A 116 12.27 3.83 -3.93
C LEU A 116 10.81 3.88 -4.43
N PRO A 117 9.78 3.57 -3.62
CA PRO A 117 8.40 3.67 -4.08
C PRO A 117 7.93 5.09 -4.39
N LEU A 118 8.68 6.12 -3.98
CA LEU A 118 8.30 7.53 -4.10
C LEU A 118 9.06 8.26 -5.21
N THR A 119 9.98 7.59 -5.91
CA THR A 119 10.86 8.25 -6.89
C THR A 119 10.10 8.90 -8.04
N ASP A 120 8.97 8.34 -8.44
CA ASP A 120 8.15 8.85 -9.53
C ASP A 120 7.25 10.04 -9.14
N ILE A 121 7.20 10.39 -7.87
CA ILE A 121 6.48 11.57 -7.38
C ILE A 121 7.42 12.61 -6.75
N LEU A 122 8.71 12.50 -6.98
CA LEU A 122 9.66 13.54 -6.59
C LEU A 122 9.64 14.68 -7.59
N ASP A 123 9.72 15.92 -7.09
CA ASP A 123 9.85 17.10 -7.90
C ASP A 123 11.33 17.29 -8.26
N GLY A 124 11.63 17.18 -9.55
CA GLY A 124 12.98 17.28 -10.08
C GLY A 124 13.51 15.94 -10.60
N GLU A 125 14.64 16.01 -11.32
CA GLU A 125 15.31 14.84 -11.86
C GLU A 125 16.16 14.15 -10.78
N LEU A 126 16.21 12.84 -10.85
CA LEU A 126 17.07 12.04 -9.98
C LEU A 126 18.48 11.93 -10.53
#